data_7c2a7cb399fe8ba2972cb37a899b982b
#
_entry.id   7c2a7cb399fe8ba2972cb37a899b982b
#
_cell.length_a   1.000
_cell.length_b   1.000
_cell.length_c   1.000
_cell.angle_alpha   90.00
_cell.angle_beta   90.00
_cell.angle_gamma   90.00
#
_symmetry.space_group_name_H-M   'P 1'
#
loop_
_entity.id
_entity.type
_entity.pdbx_description
1 polymer ?
#
loop_
_entity_poly.entity_id
_entity_poly.type
_entity_poly.pdbx_seq_one_letter_code
_entity_poly.pdbx_strand_id
1 'polypeptide(L)'
;MAKTVRETIKSLIRSHLLKKRGKVFGQCLTAVGWVGGTLPEMYEKDGMIELSMADVAGGGIVTGSALMKERPIYVIRYQGFNWYNCPMIVNYAAKSKELWNKPCPVFVRGIGMEGGIGPVAGSSHHSLYFRMPGIKICAPMTPKEYIKIYQQYMRETDVYYVSEHRGSFNNSKEFKNDLNGKKDLVLIAISITRFEAEKAKKILEEKGYKIGICHVLWIKPFKIPSKAYKAVKLSNKGAILLDDDYVDGVSNSIANKINLKTNKSIHTMGLKDKTAGAHKKVDNLPPNYKEIIKFSEKILNE
;
A
#
# COMPACT_ATOMS: atom_id res chain seq x y z
N MET A 1 -20.93 12.23 -10.32
CA MET A 1 -19.69 12.49 -9.56
C MET A 1 -18.73 11.31 -9.71
N ALA A 2 -17.41 11.55 -9.71
CA ALA A 2 -16.44 10.47 -9.70
C ALA A 2 -16.50 9.73 -8.35
N LYS A 3 -16.48 8.39 -8.39
CA LYS A 3 -16.48 7.57 -7.16
C LYS A 3 -15.19 7.79 -6.36
N THR A 4 -15.34 7.87 -5.04
CA THR A 4 -14.19 7.85 -4.12
C THR A 4 -13.55 6.45 -4.06
N VAL A 5 -12.35 6.36 -3.48
CA VAL A 5 -11.72 5.06 -3.17
C VAL A 5 -12.64 4.20 -2.33
N ARG A 6 -13.25 4.77 -1.27
CA ARG A 6 -14.22 4.08 -0.40
C ARG A 6 -15.39 3.46 -1.18
N GLU A 7 -16.06 4.27 -2.00
CA GLU A 7 -17.20 3.82 -2.79
C GLU A 7 -16.79 2.79 -3.85
N THR A 8 -15.59 2.93 -4.39
CA THR A 8 -15.03 1.97 -5.34
C THR A 8 -14.79 0.61 -4.67
N ILE A 9 -14.14 0.60 -3.51
CA ILE A 9 -13.92 -0.64 -2.72
C ILE A 9 -15.27 -1.27 -2.36
N LYS A 10 -16.22 -0.50 -1.81
CA LYS A 10 -17.56 -0.99 -1.46
C LYS A 10 -18.26 -1.64 -2.65
N SER A 11 -18.18 -1.00 -3.81
CA SER A 11 -18.78 -1.50 -5.06
C SER A 11 -18.12 -2.79 -5.56
N LEU A 12 -16.78 -2.86 -5.50
CA LEU A 12 -16.02 -4.05 -5.89
C LEU A 12 -16.32 -5.23 -4.96
N ILE A 13 -16.33 -5.00 -3.65
CA ILE A 13 -16.64 -6.04 -2.65
C ILE A 13 -18.07 -6.55 -2.81
N ARG A 14 -19.05 -5.65 -3.00
CA ARG A 14 -20.43 -6.05 -3.27
C ARG A 14 -20.52 -6.94 -4.51
N SER A 15 -19.87 -6.53 -5.60
CA SER A 15 -19.83 -7.34 -6.83
C SER A 15 -19.13 -8.69 -6.63
N HIS A 16 -18.07 -8.72 -5.81
CA HIS A 16 -17.34 -9.94 -5.49
C HIS A 16 -18.22 -10.95 -4.73
N LEU A 17 -18.94 -10.51 -3.71
CA LEU A 17 -19.83 -11.34 -2.91
C LEU A 17 -21.01 -11.89 -3.71
N LEU A 18 -21.51 -11.15 -4.69
CA LEU A 18 -22.62 -11.60 -5.55
C LEU A 18 -22.16 -12.62 -6.60
N LYS A 19 -20.87 -12.82 -6.81
CA LYS A 19 -20.36 -13.84 -7.74
C LYS A 19 -20.31 -15.19 -7.05
N LYS A 20 -20.51 -16.25 -7.84
CA LYS A 20 -20.29 -17.60 -7.38
C LYS A 20 -18.84 -17.74 -6.86
N ARG A 21 -18.65 -18.19 -5.61
CA ARG A 21 -17.37 -18.35 -4.90
C ARG A 21 -16.71 -17.04 -4.42
N GLY A 22 -17.41 -15.93 -4.41
CA GLY A 22 -16.92 -14.71 -3.77
C GLY A 22 -17.07 -14.81 -2.26
N LYS A 23 -15.98 -14.65 -1.49
CA LYS A 23 -15.97 -14.66 -0.02
C LYS A 23 -15.15 -13.48 0.50
N VAL A 24 -15.60 -12.89 1.58
CA VAL A 24 -14.88 -11.89 2.36
C VAL A 24 -14.76 -12.37 3.79
N PHE A 25 -13.55 -12.41 4.30
CA PHE A 25 -13.24 -12.83 5.66
C PHE A 25 -12.59 -11.68 6.42
N GLY A 26 -12.79 -11.65 7.73
CA GLY A 26 -12.07 -10.75 8.62
C GLY A 26 -12.69 -10.70 10.00
N GLN A 27 -12.04 -9.96 10.88
CA GLN A 27 -12.53 -9.73 12.24
C GLN A 27 -13.18 -8.36 12.33
N CYS A 28 -14.30 -8.27 13.03
CA CYS A 28 -15.05 -7.02 13.22
C CYS A 28 -15.41 -6.33 11.89
N LEU A 29 -15.83 -7.08 10.87
CA LEU A 29 -16.19 -6.56 9.55
C LEU A 29 -17.35 -5.58 9.58
N THR A 30 -18.35 -5.86 10.40
CA THR A 30 -19.56 -5.03 10.58
C THR A 30 -19.31 -3.82 11.49
N ALA A 31 -18.29 -3.90 12.34
CA ALA A 31 -17.96 -2.82 13.27
C ALA A 31 -17.52 -1.54 12.57
N VAL A 32 -17.79 -0.40 13.22
CA VAL A 32 -17.43 0.95 12.72
C VAL A 32 -17.96 1.18 11.30
N GLY A 33 -19.23 0.87 11.07
CA GLY A 33 -19.91 1.10 9.78
C GLY A 33 -19.25 0.32 8.63
N TRP A 34 -19.12 -0.99 8.79
CA TRP A 34 -18.55 -1.88 7.77
C TRP A 34 -17.16 -1.40 7.31
N VAL A 35 -16.22 -1.39 8.26
CA VAL A 35 -14.83 -0.97 8.04
C VAL A 35 -14.77 0.42 7.39
N GLY A 36 -15.39 1.40 8.06
CA GLY A 36 -15.39 2.78 7.60
C GLY A 36 -16.10 2.98 6.25
N GLY A 37 -17.13 2.18 5.97
CA GLY A 37 -17.94 2.25 4.75
C GLY A 37 -17.27 1.70 3.50
N THR A 38 -16.16 0.95 3.64
CA THR A 38 -15.51 0.29 2.50
C THR A 38 -16.09 -1.09 2.20
N LEU A 39 -16.89 -1.66 3.11
CA LEU A 39 -17.63 -2.90 2.89
C LEU A 39 -19.11 -2.58 2.62
N PRO A 40 -19.81 -3.39 1.81
CA PRO A 40 -21.25 -3.30 1.69
C PRO A 40 -21.95 -3.84 2.96
N GLU A 41 -23.15 -3.38 3.23
CA GLU A 41 -23.99 -3.87 4.32
C GLU A 41 -24.54 -5.26 3.96
N MET A 42 -23.68 -6.27 4.04
CA MET A 42 -23.95 -7.67 3.75
C MET A 42 -23.45 -8.52 4.92
N TYR A 43 -23.89 -9.77 5.00
CA TYR A 43 -23.69 -10.63 6.16
C TYR A 43 -23.20 -12.02 5.75
N GLU A 44 -23.07 -12.94 6.69
CA GLU A 44 -22.51 -14.28 6.49
C GLU A 44 -23.26 -15.07 5.40
N LYS A 45 -24.60 -14.99 5.37
CA LYS A 45 -25.42 -15.57 4.30
C LYS A 45 -25.05 -15.11 2.90
N ASP A 46 -24.46 -13.92 2.79
CA ASP A 46 -24.04 -13.32 1.53
C ASP A 46 -22.56 -13.61 1.21
N GLY A 47 -21.86 -14.35 2.09
CA GLY A 47 -20.44 -14.67 1.96
C GLY A 47 -19.48 -13.69 2.64
N MET A 48 -19.99 -12.76 3.45
CA MET A 48 -19.18 -11.90 4.33
C MET A 48 -19.05 -12.58 5.70
N ILE A 49 -17.95 -13.27 5.92
CA ILE A 49 -17.76 -14.17 7.06
C ILE A 49 -16.97 -13.46 8.15
N GLU A 50 -17.65 -13.19 9.26
CA GLU A 50 -17.04 -12.62 10.45
C GLU A 50 -16.26 -13.72 11.18
N LEU A 51 -14.96 -13.53 11.35
CA LEU A 51 -14.09 -14.46 12.06
C LEU A 51 -13.99 -14.07 13.55
N SER A 52 -13.83 -15.08 14.40
CA SER A 52 -13.47 -14.85 15.81
C SER A 52 -12.09 -14.22 15.93
N MET A 53 -11.78 -13.65 17.11
CA MET A 53 -10.48 -13.04 17.44
C MET A 53 -9.35 -14.09 17.62
N ALA A 54 -9.25 -14.99 16.66
CA ALA A 54 -8.25 -16.05 16.59
C ALA A 54 -7.39 -15.84 15.34
N ASP A 55 -6.49 -14.87 15.41
CA ASP A 55 -5.78 -14.28 14.26
C ASP A 55 -5.07 -15.32 13.38
N VAL A 56 -4.31 -16.22 13.97
CA VAL A 56 -3.57 -17.26 13.22
C VAL A 56 -4.55 -18.23 12.54
N ALA A 57 -5.59 -18.63 13.25
CA ALA A 57 -6.62 -19.51 12.69
C ALA A 57 -7.38 -18.84 11.54
N GLY A 58 -7.65 -17.54 11.65
CA GLY A 58 -8.27 -16.74 10.58
C GLY A 58 -7.46 -16.81 9.29
N GLY A 59 -6.15 -16.59 9.34
CA GLY A 59 -5.26 -16.76 8.17
C GLY A 59 -5.28 -18.18 7.60
N GLY A 60 -5.39 -19.20 8.47
CA GLY A 60 -5.54 -20.60 8.09
C GLY A 60 -6.86 -20.88 7.34
N ILE A 61 -7.97 -20.39 7.85
CA ILE A 61 -9.31 -20.51 7.23
C ILE A 61 -9.30 -19.89 5.82
N VAL A 62 -8.75 -18.69 5.69
CA VAL A 62 -8.65 -17.99 4.40
C VAL A 62 -7.76 -18.75 3.41
N THR A 63 -6.64 -19.32 3.88
CA THR A 63 -5.76 -20.17 3.05
C THR A 63 -6.51 -21.44 2.60
N GLY A 64 -7.24 -22.09 3.50
CA GLY A 64 -8.06 -23.27 3.19
C GLY A 64 -9.14 -22.95 2.15
N SER A 65 -9.83 -21.84 2.30
CA SER A 65 -10.82 -21.35 1.33
C SER A 65 -10.21 -21.20 -0.08
N ALA A 66 -9.03 -20.57 -0.18
CA ALA A 66 -8.34 -20.42 -1.45
C ALA A 66 -7.90 -21.77 -2.08
N LEU A 67 -7.46 -22.74 -1.27
CA LEU A 67 -7.13 -24.09 -1.72
C LEU A 67 -8.36 -24.84 -2.26
N MET A 68 -9.54 -24.55 -1.72
CA MET A 68 -10.83 -25.04 -2.22
C MET A 68 -11.31 -24.32 -3.48
N LYS A 69 -10.43 -23.59 -4.16
CA LYS A 69 -10.66 -22.86 -5.41
C LYS A 69 -11.62 -21.66 -5.28
N GLU A 70 -11.80 -21.15 -4.08
CA GLU A 70 -12.46 -19.87 -3.86
C GLU A 70 -11.49 -18.69 -4.13
N ARG A 71 -12.06 -17.48 -4.16
CA ARG A 71 -11.29 -16.23 -4.31
C ARG A 71 -11.50 -15.36 -3.07
N PRO A 72 -10.91 -15.72 -1.92
CA PRO A 72 -11.15 -14.99 -0.69
C PRO A 72 -10.50 -13.61 -0.71
N ILE A 73 -11.23 -12.64 -0.15
CA ILE A 73 -10.71 -11.35 0.26
C ILE A 73 -10.59 -11.37 1.79
N TYR A 74 -9.40 -11.11 2.31
CA TYR A 74 -9.15 -11.08 3.75
C TYR A 74 -8.91 -9.64 4.22
N VAL A 75 -9.76 -9.16 5.13
CA VAL A 75 -9.71 -7.79 5.63
C VAL A 75 -9.01 -7.75 6.99
N ILE A 76 -7.86 -7.08 7.04
CA ILE A 76 -7.10 -6.80 8.26
C ILE A 76 -7.24 -5.30 8.54
N ARG A 77 -8.03 -4.96 9.55
CA ARG A 77 -8.45 -3.58 9.84
C ARG A 77 -7.30 -2.64 10.19
N TYR A 78 -6.21 -3.17 10.73
CA TYR A 78 -5.00 -2.43 11.07
C TYR A 78 -3.78 -3.25 10.67
N GLN A 79 -2.85 -2.66 9.98
CA GLN A 79 -1.67 -3.38 9.48
C GLN A 79 -0.80 -3.97 10.60
N GLY A 80 -0.82 -3.41 11.80
CA GLY A 80 -0.13 -3.97 12.97
C GLY A 80 -0.61 -5.37 13.37
N PHE A 81 -1.80 -5.80 12.97
CA PHE A 81 -2.26 -7.18 13.15
C PHE A 81 -1.72 -8.16 12.12
N ASN A 82 -1.02 -7.70 11.10
CA ASN A 82 -0.47 -8.55 10.05
C ASN A 82 0.43 -9.68 10.59
N TRP A 83 1.16 -9.40 11.67
CA TRP A 83 2.04 -10.36 12.33
C TRP A 83 1.30 -11.65 12.74
N TYR A 84 0.07 -11.52 13.17
CA TYR A 84 -0.75 -12.61 13.68
C TYR A 84 -1.66 -13.18 12.59
N ASN A 85 -2.20 -12.35 11.72
CA ASN A 85 -3.19 -12.75 10.72
C ASN A 85 -2.59 -13.40 9.47
N CYS A 86 -1.34 -13.14 9.15
CA CYS A 86 -0.75 -13.57 7.89
C CYS A 86 0.28 -14.71 7.95
N PRO A 87 0.65 -15.34 9.09
CA PRO A 87 1.66 -16.42 9.09
C PRO A 87 1.29 -17.58 8.16
N MET A 88 0.03 -18.00 8.14
CA MET A 88 -0.46 -19.08 7.28
C MET A 88 -0.50 -18.66 5.81
N ILE A 89 -0.79 -17.40 5.52
CA ILE A 89 -0.80 -16.86 4.17
C ILE A 89 0.63 -16.80 3.61
N VAL A 90 1.60 -16.28 4.36
CA VAL A 90 2.99 -16.13 3.90
C VAL A 90 3.75 -17.46 3.83
N ASN A 91 3.42 -18.41 4.71
CA ASN A 91 4.12 -19.69 4.76
C ASN A 91 3.49 -20.79 3.90
N TYR A 92 2.20 -20.71 3.64
CA TYR A 92 1.49 -21.74 2.86
C TYR A 92 0.88 -21.18 1.59
N ALA A 93 -0.07 -20.25 1.64
CA ALA A 93 -0.75 -19.75 0.46
C ALA A 93 0.24 -19.19 -0.59
N ALA A 94 1.19 -18.37 -0.17
CA ALA A 94 2.16 -17.74 -1.05
C ALA A 94 3.12 -18.72 -1.72
N LYS A 95 3.41 -19.86 -1.08
CA LYS A 95 4.37 -20.88 -1.56
C LYS A 95 3.68 -22.07 -2.22
N SER A 96 2.39 -22.23 -2.05
CA SER A 96 1.61 -23.40 -2.46
C SER A 96 1.73 -23.73 -3.96
N LYS A 97 1.75 -22.69 -4.80
CA LYS A 97 1.91 -22.82 -6.25
C LYS A 97 3.29 -23.36 -6.63
N GLU A 98 4.34 -22.83 -5.99
CA GLU A 98 5.73 -23.23 -6.26
C GLU A 98 6.03 -24.64 -5.72
N LEU A 99 5.65 -24.91 -4.47
CA LEU A 99 6.00 -26.17 -3.81
C LEU A 99 5.14 -27.37 -4.25
N TRP A 100 3.84 -27.13 -4.48
CA TRP A 100 2.88 -28.22 -4.68
C TRP A 100 2.05 -28.08 -5.97
N ASN A 101 2.37 -27.11 -6.81
CA ASN A 101 1.58 -26.78 -8.02
C ASN A 101 0.08 -26.58 -7.70
N LYS A 102 -0.21 -26.03 -6.52
CA LYS A 102 -1.58 -25.74 -6.05
C LYS A 102 -1.78 -24.23 -5.95
N PRO A 103 -2.48 -23.60 -6.91
CA PRO A 103 -2.82 -22.18 -6.80
C PRO A 103 -3.61 -21.89 -5.52
N CYS A 104 -3.21 -20.85 -4.80
CA CYS A 104 -3.85 -20.43 -3.55
C CYS A 104 -3.97 -18.90 -3.52
N PRO A 105 -4.80 -18.30 -4.40
CA PRO A 105 -4.93 -16.85 -4.50
C PRO A 105 -5.68 -16.27 -3.30
N VAL A 106 -5.07 -15.34 -2.61
CA VAL A 106 -5.67 -14.58 -1.51
C VAL A 106 -5.49 -13.09 -1.77
N PHE A 107 -6.53 -12.29 -1.55
CA PHE A 107 -6.47 -10.83 -1.61
C PHE A 107 -6.52 -10.27 -0.19
N VAL A 108 -5.37 -9.92 0.36
CA VAL A 108 -5.27 -9.34 1.70
C VAL A 108 -5.42 -7.83 1.62
N ARG A 109 -6.40 -7.27 2.30
CA ARG A 109 -6.57 -5.85 2.53
C ARG A 109 -5.97 -5.49 3.89
N GLY A 110 -4.74 -5.00 3.90
CA GLY A 110 -4.10 -4.46 5.10
C GLY A 110 -4.31 -2.95 5.19
N ILE A 111 -5.01 -2.46 6.22
CA ILE A 111 -5.40 -1.05 6.30
C ILE A 111 -4.48 -0.32 7.26
N GLY A 112 -3.70 0.64 6.75
CA GLY A 112 -2.89 1.59 7.52
C GLY A 112 -3.67 2.84 7.90
N MET A 113 -3.24 3.48 8.97
CA MET A 113 -3.70 4.81 9.39
C MET A 113 -2.73 5.39 10.44
N GLU A 114 -2.77 6.70 10.62
CA GLU A 114 -2.07 7.38 11.71
C GLU A 114 -2.99 7.65 12.88
N GLY A 115 -2.38 7.67 14.08
CA GLY A 115 -2.89 8.27 15.31
C GLY A 115 -4.13 7.68 15.94
N GLY A 116 -4.23 7.83 17.25
CA GLY A 116 -5.48 7.84 17.99
C GLY A 116 -6.11 6.51 18.42
N ILE A 117 -5.73 5.35 17.88
CA ILE A 117 -6.44 4.06 18.11
C ILE A 117 -5.55 3.02 18.82
N GLY A 118 -4.38 3.40 19.29
CA GLY A 118 -3.45 2.50 19.95
C GLY A 118 -2.31 2.01 19.04
N PRO A 119 -1.34 1.27 19.60
CA PRO A 119 -0.06 0.99 18.94
C PRO A 119 -0.17 0.13 17.69
N VAL A 120 -1.19 -0.72 17.59
CA VAL A 120 -1.38 -1.62 16.42
C VAL A 120 -2.01 -0.93 15.22
N ALA A 121 -2.57 0.27 15.40
CA ALA A 121 -3.26 1.00 14.34
C ALA A 121 -2.32 1.96 13.58
N GLY A 122 -1.24 2.36 14.21
CA GLY A 122 -0.32 3.33 13.62
C GLY A 122 0.61 2.71 12.61
N SER A 123 0.68 3.27 11.43
CA SER A 123 1.58 2.99 10.32
C SER A 123 1.17 1.90 9.34
N SER A 124 1.83 1.90 8.19
CA SER A 124 1.88 0.81 7.24
C SER A 124 3.00 -0.18 7.59
N HIS A 125 2.84 -1.44 7.22
CA HIS A 125 3.79 -2.52 7.49
C HIS A 125 3.99 -3.42 6.25
N HIS A 126 3.97 -2.87 5.06
CA HIS A 126 4.14 -3.65 3.84
C HIS A 126 5.58 -4.19 3.66
N SER A 127 6.56 -3.60 4.36
CA SER A 127 7.94 -4.10 4.41
C SER A 127 8.05 -5.53 4.93
N LEU A 128 7.15 -5.95 5.83
CA LEU A 128 7.14 -7.30 6.38
C LEU A 128 7.05 -8.38 5.31
N TYR A 129 6.25 -8.13 4.28
CA TYR A 129 5.98 -9.08 3.21
C TYR A 129 6.93 -8.94 2.03
N PHE A 130 7.68 -7.86 1.97
CA PHE A 130 8.57 -7.59 0.83
C PHE A 130 9.62 -8.69 0.63
N ARG A 131 10.16 -9.24 1.73
CA ARG A 131 11.15 -10.32 1.71
C ARG A 131 10.53 -11.72 1.50
N MET A 132 9.21 -11.88 1.63
CA MET A 132 8.54 -13.19 1.51
C MET A 132 8.29 -13.52 0.04
N PRO A 133 8.68 -14.71 -0.48
CA PRO A 133 8.40 -15.12 -1.86
C PRO A 133 6.89 -15.33 -2.07
N GLY A 134 6.45 -15.32 -3.34
CA GLY A 134 5.08 -15.65 -3.73
C GLY A 134 4.00 -14.61 -3.41
N ILE A 135 4.37 -13.44 -2.89
CA ILE A 135 3.41 -12.35 -2.57
C ILE A 135 3.66 -11.16 -3.48
N LYS A 136 2.61 -10.63 -4.08
CA LYS A 136 2.58 -9.33 -4.74
C LYS A 136 2.13 -8.25 -3.75
N ILE A 137 2.79 -7.10 -3.76
CA ILE A 137 2.49 -5.99 -2.85
C ILE A 137 2.20 -4.74 -3.66
N CYS A 138 1.08 -4.10 -3.36
CA CYS A 138 0.69 -2.83 -3.98
C CYS A 138 0.07 -1.88 -2.95
N ALA A 139 0.20 -0.58 -3.19
CA ALA A 139 -0.33 0.49 -2.34
C ALA A 139 -1.23 1.43 -3.15
N PRO A 140 -2.50 1.04 -3.42
CA PRO A 140 -3.42 1.86 -4.19
C PRO A 140 -3.96 3.03 -3.36
N MET A 141 -4.00 4.21 -3.98
CA MET A 141 -4.52 5.43 -3.35
C MET A 141 -5.63 6.07 -4.20
N THR A 142 -5.99 5.47 -5.34
CA THR A 142 -6.98 6.02 -6.27
C THR A 142 -8.00 4.96 -6.72
N PRO A 143 -9.21 5.38 -7.15
CA PRO A 143 -10.24 4.46 -7.61
C PRO A 143 -9.81 3.54 -8.74
N LYS A 144 -9.13 4.07 -9.78
CA LYS A 144 -8.69 3.27 -10.93
C LYS A 144 -7.62 2.25 -10.56
N GLU A 145 -6.73 2.60 -9.63
CA GLU A 145 -5.73 1.66 -9.12
C GLU A 145 -6.39 0.47 -8.44
N TYR A 146 -7.41 0.70 -7.60
CA TYR A 146 -8.17 -0.37 -6.96
C TYR A 146 -8.86 -1.29 -7.96
N ILE A 147 -9.55 -0.72 -8.94
CA ILE A 147 -10.20 -1.50 -10.00
C ILE A 147 -9.16 -2.36 -10.73
N LYS A 148 -8.02 -1.77 -11.12
CA LYS A 148 -6.94 -2.45 -11.83
C LYS A 148 -6.38 -3.64 -11.03
N ILE A 149 -6.07 -3.42 -9.75
CA ILE A 149 -5.51 -4.46 -8.88
C ILE A 149 -6.51 -5.60 -8.68
N TYR A 150 -7.77 -5.27 -8.39
CA TYR A 150 -8.82 -6.27 -8.21
C TYR A 150 -9.05 -7.11 -9.48
N GLN A 151 -9.11 -6.46 -10.64
CA GLN A 151 -9.25 -7.16 -11.93
C GLN A 151 -8.05 -8.07 -12.22
N GLN A 152 -6.86 -7.66 -11.82
CA GLN A 152 -5.64 -8.45 -11.97
C GLN A 152 -5.68 -9.66 -11.04
N TYR A 153 -6.02 -9.49 -9.76
CA TYR A 153 -6.22 -10.58 -8.81
C TYR A 153 -7.23 -11.62 -9.30
N MET A 154 -8.34 -11.19 -9.89
CA MET A 154 -9.37 -12.10 -10.39
C MET A 154 -8.91 -12.97 -11.58
N ARG A 155 -7.83 -12.59 -12.27
CA ARG A 155 -7.25 -13.32 -13.39
C ARG A 155 -6.02 -14.16 -13.03
N GLU A 156 -5.31 -13.76 -12.00
CA GLU A 156 -4.06 -14.39 -11.57
C GLU A 156 -4.28 -15.37 -10.41
N THR A 157 -3.24 -16.11 -10.08
CA THR A 157 -3.27 -17.16 -9.02
C THR A 157 -2.32 -16.86 -7.87
N ASP A 158 -1.84 -15.63 -7.79
CA ASP A 158 -0.88 -15.19 -6.77
C ASP A 158 -1.59 -14.62 -5.53
N VAL A 159 -0.86 -14.57 -4.42
CA VAL A 159 -1.29 -13.84 -3.22
C VAL A 159 -1.02 -12.36 -3.43
N TYR A 160 -2.00 -11.53 -3.12
CA TYR A 160 -1.93 -10.06 -3.16
C TYR A 160 -1.99 -9.50 -1.74
N TYR A 161 -0.99 -8.73 -1.35
CA TYR A 161 -1.06 -7.86 -0.19
C TYR A 161 -1.29 -6.43 -0.66
N VAL A 162 -2.46 -5.90 -0.35
CA VAL A 162 -2.89 -4.55 -0.71
C VAL A 162 -2.72 -3.66 0.52
N SER A 163 -1.67 -2.86 0.52
CA SER A 163 -1.39 -1.88 1.57
C SER A 163 -2.29 -0.67 1.36
N GLU A 164 -3.43 -0.68 2.03
CA GLU A 164 -4.40 0.40 2.03
C GLU A 164 -4.05 1.45 3.08
N HIS A 165 -4.56 2.66 2.90
CA HIS A 165 -4.47 3.71 3.90
C HIS A 165 -5.78 4.48 4.02
N ARG A 166 -6.30 4.64 5.25
CA ARG A 166 -7.58 5.32 5.49
C ARG A 166 -7.62 6.75 4.97
N GLY A 167 -6.50 7.46 5.00
CA GLY A 167 -6.39 8.82 4.46
C GLY A 167 -6.74 8.94 2.98
N SER A 168 -6.68 7.84 2.21
CA SER A 168 -7.04 7.82 0.80
C SER A 168 -8.54 7.60 0.53
N PHE A 169 -9.33 7.14 1.51
CA PHE A 169 -10.69 6.65 1.29
C PHE A 169 -11.66 7.71 0.70
N ASN A 170 -11.43 8.98 0.99
CA ASN A 170 -12.23 10.08 0.43
C ASN A 170 -11.67 10.61 -0.91
N ASN A 171 -10.54 10.10 -1.38
CA ASN A 171 -9.97 10.54 -2.63
C ASN A 171 -10.79 10.02 -3.83
N SER A 172 -11.11 10.91 -4.75
CA SER A 172 -11.75 10.60 -6.05
C SER A 172 -10.87 10.94 -7.25
N LYS A 173 -9.68 11.52 -7.00
CA LYS A 173 -8.75 11.96 -8.04
C LYS A 173 -7.70 10.91 -8.33
N GLU A 174 -7.28 10.85 -9.60
CA GLU A 174 -6.18 10.01 -10.04
C GLU A 174 -4.86 10.80 -10.00
N PHE A 175 -3.78 10.14 -9.60
CA PHE A 175 -2.46 10.72 -9.68
C PHE A 175 -1.87 10.65 -11.08
N LYS A 176 -1.06 11.66 -11.43
CA LYS A 176 -0.33 11.71 -12.69
C LYS A 176 1.16 11.92 -12.42
N ASN A 177 1.99 11.07 -13.02
CA ASN A 177 3.43 11.28 -12.97
C ASN A 177 3.82 12.52 -13.78
N ASP A 178 4.72 13.34 -13.24
CA ASP A 178 5.39 14.40 -13.96
C ASP A 178 6.90 14.12 -14.04
N LEU A 179 7.32 13.60 -15.18
CA LEU A 179 8.66 13.08 -15.43
C LEU A 179 9.27 13.66 -16.73
N ASN A 180 8.63 14.69 -17.29
CA ASN A 180 9.08 15.30 -18.53
C ASN A 180 10.14 16.41 -18.27
N GLY A 181 11.05 16.57 -19.21
CA GLY A 181 12.12 17.54 -19.12
C GLY A 181 13.19 17.18 -18.07
N LYS A 182 14.23 18.03 -17.97
CA LYS A 182 15.26 17.91 -16.93
C LYS A 182 14.70 18.40 -15.60
N LYS A 183 14.88 17.61 -14.56
CA LYS A 183 14.44 17.92 -13.19
C LYS A 183 15.65 18.24 -12.31
N ASP A 184 15.43 19.05 -11.29
CA ASP A 184 16.45 19.27 -10.25
C ASP A 184 16.46 18.08 -9.29
N LEU A 185 15.27 17.61 -8.90
CA LEU A 185 15.06 16.49 -7.98
C LEU A 185 13.79 15.73 -8.38
N VAL A 186 13.73 14.41 -8.10
CA VAL A 186 12.54 13.59 -8.34
C VAL A 186 11.99 13.04 -7.03
N LEU A 187 10.72 13.29 -6.73
CA LEU A 187 9.99 12.66 -5.63
C LEU A 187 9.39 11.33 -6.11
N ILE A 188 9.71 10.23 -5.44
CA ILE A 188 9.15 8.90 -5.72
C ILE A 188 8.34 8.52 -4.49
N ALA A 189 7.01 8.52 -4.59
CA ALA A 189 6.14 8.42 -3.44
C ALA A 189 5.29 7.14 -3.43
N ILE A 190 5.26 6.47 -2.27
CA ILE A 190 4.52 5.25 -1.98
C ILE A 190 3.35 5.60 -1.05
N SER A 191 2.21 4.92 -1.20
CA SER A 191 1.07 4.98 -0.29
C SER A 191 0.59 6.41 0.00
N ILE A 192 0.29 6.75 1.25
CA ILE A 192 -0.28 8.04 1.66
C ILE A 192 0.67 9.21 1.42
N THR A 193 1.99 8.99 1.38
CA THR A 193 2.97 10.06 1.11
C THR A 193 2.81 10.67 -0.28
N ARG A 194 2.07 10.02 -1.18
CA ARG A 194 1.77 10.53 -2.53
C ARG A 194 1.00 11.86 -2.48
N PHE A 195 0.11 12.04 -1.49
CA PHE A 195 -0.65 13.28 -1.31
C PHE A 195 0.25 14.42 -0.80
N GLU A 196 1.14 14.11 0.12
CA GLU A 196 2.07 15.09 0.67
C GLU A 196 3.16 15.47 -0.35
N ALA A 197 3.60 14.52 -1.18
CA ALA A 197 4.53 14.76 -2.28
C ALA A 197 3.96 15.72 -3.34
N GLU A 198 2.66 15.60 -3.68
CA GLU A 198 1.98 16.54 -4.59
C GLU A 198 1.99 17.97 -4.04
N LYS A 199 1.66 18.12 -2.74
CA LYS A 199 1.69 19.43 -2.08
C LYS A 199 3.10 20.01 -2.03
N ALA A 200 4.09 19.18 -1.66
CA ALA A 200 5.48 19.61 -1.60
C ALA A 200 6.02 20.02 -2.97
N LYS A 201 5.73 19.21 -4.01
CA LYS A 201 6.11 19.54 -5.39
C LYS A 201 5.59 20.92 -5.80
N LYS A 202 4.30 21.20 -5.60
CA LYS A 202 3.70 22.48 -5.97
C LYS A 202 4.44 23.66 -5.33
N ILE A 203 4.69 23.59 -4.02
CA ILE A 203 5.37 24.69 -3.29
C ILE A 203 6.83 24.83 -3.72
N LEU A 204 7.54 23.73 -3.97
CA LEU A 204 8.91 23.79 -4.46
C LEU A 204 8.99 24.40 -5.88
N GLU A 205 8.01 24.11 -6.74
CA GLU A 205 7.92 24.71 -8.08
C GLU A 205 7.60 26.22 -8.01
N GLU A 206 6.76 26.67 -7.08
CA GLU A 206 6.52 28.08 -6.80
C GLU A 206 7.81 28.81 -6.34
N LYS A 207 8.75 28.08 -5.75
CA LYS A 207 10.10 28.58 -5.39
C LYS A 207 11.12 28.51 -6.55
N GLY A 208 10.72 28.06 -7.73
CA GLY A 208 11.56 28.01 -8.94
C GLY A 208 12.28 26.70 -9.19
N TYR A 209 12.14 25.67 -8.36
CA TYR A 209 12.77 24.37 -8.58
C TYR A 209 11.98 23.52 -9.59
N LYS A 210 12.67 22.74 -10.40
CA LYS A 210 12.05 21.78 -11.34
C LYS A 210 11.92 20.41 -10.72
N ILE A 211 10.77 20.13 -10.09
CA ILE A 211 10.53 18.90 -9.34
C ILE A 211 9.78 17.86 -10.18
N GLY A 212 10.36 16.66 -10.29
CA GLY A 212 9.66 15.50 -10.84
C GLY A 212 8.86 14.76 -9.78
N ILE A 213 7.77 14.08 -10.18
CA ILE A 213 7.04 13.19 -9.28
C ILE A 213 6.70 11.88 -9.97
N CYS A 214 6.90 10.77 -9.25
CA CYS A 214 6.53 9.42 -9.64
C CYS A 214 5.72 8.75 -8.54
N HIS A 215 4.49 8.35 -8.86
CA HIS A 215 3.61 7.64 -7.94
C HIS A 215 3.78 6.14 -8.08
N VAL A 216 4.10 5.46 -6.97
CA VAL A 216 4.35 4.03 -6.92
C VAL A 216 3.07 3.30 -6.53
N LEU A 217 2.58 2.43 -7.42
CA LEU A 217 1.51 1.50 -7.12
C LEU A 217 2.06 0.13 -6.69
N TRP A 218 3.05 -0.39 -7.41
CA TRP A 218 3.60 -1.73 -7.20
C TRP A 218 4.90 -1.69 -6.43
N ILE A 219 4.85 -2.16 -5.19
CA ILE A 219 6.00 -2.31 -4.30
C ILE A 219 6.73 -3.62 -4.60
N LYS A 220 5.96 -4.71 -4.84
CA LYS A 220 6.52 -6.02 -5.20
C LYS A 220 5.65 -6.74 -6.24
N PRO A 221 6.19 -7.10 -7.40
CA PRO A 221 7.50 -6.63 -7.89
C PRO A 221 7.54 -5.11 -8.01
N PHE A 222 8.67 -4.51 -7.64
CA PHE A 222 8.81 -3.06 -7.76
C PHE A 222 8.71 -2.62 -9.21
N LYS A 223 7.75 -1.75 -9.51
CA LYS A 223 7.50 -1.27 -10.87
C LYS A 223 7.25 0.24 -10.87
N ILE A 224 8.10 0.95 -11.58
CA ILE A 224 7.90 2.34 -11.99
C ILE A 224 8.11 2.46 -13.51
N PRO A 225 7.56 3.49 -14.17
CA PRO A 225 7.76 3.71 -15.60
C PRO A 225 9.26 3.88 -15.94
N SER A 226 9.67 3.43 -17.11
CA SER A 226 11.06 3.66 -17.62
C SER A 226 11.42 5.14 -17.64
N LYS A 227 10.46 6.02 -17.90
CA LYS A 227 10.62 7.48 -17.81
C LYS A 227 11.06 7.95 -16.42
N ALA A 228 10.66 7.27 -15.34
CA ALA A 228 11.08 7.63 -13.97
C ALA A 228 12.58 7.39 -13.77
N TYR A 229 13.09 6.24 -14.20
CA TYR A 229 14.55 5.99 -14.19
C TYR A 229 15.31 7.01 -15.02
N LYS A 230 14.80 7.37 -16.22
CA LYS A 230 15.39 8.40 -17.06
C LYS A 230 15.38 9.78 -16.39
N ALA A 231 14.26 10.17 -15.78
CA ALA A 231 14.14 11.44 -15.07
C ALA A 231 15.13 11.52 -13.89
N VAL A 232 15.24 10.44 -13.10
CA VAL A 232 16.21 10.37 -11.99
C VAL A 232 17.65 10.43 -12.52
N LYS A 233 17.98 9.67 -13.57
CA LYS A 233 19.34 9.66 -14.16
C LYS A 233 19.76 11.05 -14.66
N LEU A 234 18.83 11.81 -15.23
CA LEU A 234 19.09 13.13 -15.81
C LEU A 234 18.89 14.27 -14.80
N SER A 235 18.38 14.00 -13.60
CA SER A 235 18.18 15.02 -12.58
C SER A 235 19.50 15.55 -12.02
N ASN A 236 19.48 16.77 -11.50
CA ASN A 236 20.67 17.36 -10.90
C ASN A 236 21.05 16.64 -9.59
N LYS A 237 20.08 16.33 -8.73
CA LYS A 237 20.25 15.83 -7.36
C LYS A 237 19.69 14.43 -7.09
N GLY A 238 19.33 13.67 -8.14
CA GLY A 238 18.77 12.32 -7.95
C GLY A 238 17.33 12.31 -7.51
N ALA A 239 16.98 11.56 -6.47
CA ALA A 239 15.61 11.42 -6.01
C ALA A 239 15.46 11.29 -4.49
N ILE A 240 14.25 11.57 -3.99
CA ILE A 240 13.81 11.20 -2.65
C ILE A 240 12.70 10.15 -2.79
N LEU A 241 12.88 9.00 -2.15
CA LEU A 241 11.87 7.97 -2.00
C LEU A 241 11.11 8.21 -0.68
N LEU A 242 9.80 8.36 -0.79
CA LEU A 242 8.88 8.67 0.31
C LEU A 242 8.01 7.46 0.60
N ASP A 243 7.95 7.04 1.86
CA ASP A 243 7.16 5.89 2.31
C ASP A 243 6.44 6.21 3.62
N ASP A 244 5.35 5.51 3.90
CA ASP A 244 4.62 5.56 5.17
C ASP A 244 4.91 4.36 6.08
N ASP A 245 5.86 3.50 5.68
CA ASP A 245 6.45 2.44 6.49
C ASP A 245 7.79 2.90 7.08
N TYR A 246 8.44 2.08 7.87
CA TYR A 246 9.73 2.38 8.48
C TYR A 246 10.83 2.51 7.43
N VAL A 247 11.68 3.53 7.58
CA VAL A 247 12.73 3.85 6.59
C VAL A 247 13.72 2.70 6.37
N ASP A 248 14.00 1.91 7.39
CA ASP A 248 14.88 0.74 7.31
C ASP A 248 14.17 -0.52 6.75
N GLY A 249 13.00 -0.35 6.18
CA GLY A 249 12.22 -1.38 5.50
C GLY A 249 12.49 -1.48 4.00
N VAL A 250 11.40 -1.58 3.23
CA VAL A 250 11.43 -1.73 1.78
C VAL A 250 12.02 -0.53 1.05
N SER A 251 11.91 0.67 1.62
CA SER A 251 12.37 1.92 1.01
C SER A 251 13.86 1.88 0.69
N ASN A 252 14.71 1.43 1.62
CA ASN A 252 16.14 1.31 1.40
C ASN A 252 16.48 0.29 0.30
N SER A 253 15.76 -0.83 0.24
CA SER A 253 15.93 -1.82 -0.82
C SER A 253 15.55 -1.27 -2.20
N ILE A 254 14.47 -0.50 -2.28
CA ILE A 254 14.01 0.14 -3.51
C ILE A 254 14.98 1.25 -3.92
N ALA A 255 15.41 2.10 -2.98
CA ALA A 255 16.38 3.17 -3.22
C ALA A 255 17.69 2.62 -3.84
N ASN A 256 18.22 1.54 -3.26
CA ASN A 256 19.40 0.87 -3.82
C ASN A 256 19.18 0.35 -5.24
N LYS A 257 18.01 -0.27 -5.52
CA LYS A 257 17.67 -0.74 -6.89
C LYS A 257 17.58 0.41 -7.90
N ILE A 258 17.11 1.58 -7.49
CA ILE A 258 17.05 2.76 -8.36
C ILE A 258 18.45 3.34 -8.56
N ASN A 259 19.24 3.45 -7.48
CA ASN A 259 20.62 3.91 -7.52
C ASN A 259 21.46 3.09 -8.52
N LEU A 260 21.42 1.74 -8.40
CA LEU A 260 22.15 0.84 -9.32
C LEU A 260 21.78 1.02 -10.80
N LYS A 261 20.53 1.42 -11.09
CA LYS A 261 20.05 1.66 -12.46
C LYS A 261 20.35 3.06 -12.99
N THR A 262 20.49 4.03 -12.11
CA THR A 262 20.58 5.45 -12.51
C THR A 262 21.93 6.07 -12.21
N ASN A 263 22.72 5.46 -11.35
CA ASN A 263 23.95 5.99 -10.79
C ASN A 263 23.76 7.40 -10.18
N LYS A 264 22.65 7.56 -9.43
CA LYS A 264 22.26 8.80 -8.75
C LYS A 264 21.96 8.53 -7.28
N SER A 265 22.23 9.50 -6.42
CA SER A 265 21.86 9.44 -5.02
C SER A 265 20.33 9.35 -4.86
N ILE A 266 19.90 8.40 -4.05
CA ILE A 266 18.49 8.21 -3.71
C ILE A 266 18.37 8.30 -2.18
N HIS A 267 17.79 9.38 -1.72
CA HIS A 267 17.51 9.58 -0.30
C HIS A 267 16.18 8.94 0.06
N THR A 268 16.00 8.56 1.32
CA THR A 268 14.77 7.93 1.81
C THR A 268 14.17 8.75 2.95
N MET A 269 12.85 8.88 2.96
CA MET A 269 12.08 9.42 4.08
C MET A 269 10.94 8.46 4.41
N GLY A 270 10.76 8.17 5.70
CA GLY A 270 9.73 7.29 6.23
C GLY A 270 9.68 7.40 7.75
N LEU A 271 9.03 6.45 8.41
CA LEU A 271 9.03 6.35 9.86
C LEU A 271 10.43 6.03 10.38
N LYS A 272 10.81 6.67 11.48
CA LYS A 272 12.08 6.43 12.18
C LYS A 272 11.97 5.19 13.05
N ASP A 273 13.10 4.67 13.53
CA ASP A 273 13.16 3.56 14.49
C ASP A 273 12.66 4.00 15.88
N LYS A 274 11.38 4.23 15.98
CA LYS A 274 10.61 4.47 17.20
C LYS A 274 9.14 4.17 16.97
N THR A 275 8.36 4.04 18.05
CA THR A 275 6.92 3.76 17.97
C THR A 275 6.22 4.72 17.02
N ALA A 276 5.38 4.19 16.13
CA ALA A 276 4.55 4.99 15.24
C ALA A 276 3.53 5.85 16.01
N GLY A 277 3.12 6.96 15.41
CA GLY A 277 2.29 7.99 16.03
C GLY A 277 0.88 7.53 16.40
N ALA A 278 0.75 6.76 17.48
CA ALA A 278 -0.53 6.30 18.03
C ALA A 278 -1.04 7.14 19.21
N HIS A 279 -0.23 8.05 19.73
CA HIS A 279 -0.53 8.86 20.90
C HIS A 279 0.01 10.28 20.73
N LYS A 280 -0.60 11.27 21.38
CA LYS A 280 -0.18 12.70 21.29
C LYS A 280 1.30 12.95 21.65
N LYS A 281 1.90 12.11 22.49
CA LYS A 281 3.33 12.18 22.87
C LYS A 281 4.27 11.50 21.86
N VAL A 282 3.75 10.83 20.84
CA VAL A 282 4.54 10.13 19.83
C VAL A 282 4.39 10.86 18.50
N ASP A 283 5.48 11.41 18.02
CA ASP A 283 5.57 12.25 16.81
C ASP A 283 6.11 11.53 15.58
N ASN A 284 6.21 10.20 15.61
CA ASN A 284 6.70 9.42 14.49
C ASN A 284 5.57 9.16 13.49
N LEU A 285 5.39 10.10 12.58
CA LEU A 285 4.37 10.07 11.53
C LEU A 285 5.03 9.97 10.15
N PRO A 286 4.31 9.51 9.11
CA PRO A 286 4.78 9.58 7.74
C PRO A 286 5.19 11.00 7.35
N PRO A 287 6.18 11.18 6.46
CA PRO A 287 6.66 12.49 6.06
C PRO A 287 5.54 13.37 5.53
N ASN A 288 5.33 14.54 6.13
CA ASN A 288 4.40 15.55 5.65
C ASN A 288 5.07 16.49 4.65
N TYR A 289 4.27 17.29 3.93
CA TYR A 289 4.77 18.19 2.88
C TYR A 289 5.81 19.18 3.37
N LYS A 290 5.73 19.68 4.62
CA LYS A 290 6.70 20.64 5.19
C LYS A 290 8.07 19.99 5.39
N GLU A 291 8.07 18.76 5.91
CA GLU A 291 9.30 17.97 6.09
C GLU A 291 9.92 17.60 4.74
N ILE A 292 9.09 17.22 3.76
CA ILE A 292 9.54 16.92 2.39
C ILE A 292 10.18 18.15 1.77
N ILE A 293 9.57 19.34 1.89
CA ILE A 293 10.14 20.60 1.38
C ILE A 293 11.49 20.88 2.04
N LYS A 294 11.53 20.88 3.37
CA LYS A 294 12.77 21.17 4.13
C LYS A 294 13.90 20.25 3.73
N PHE A 295 13.62 18.96 3.59
CA PHE A 295 14.61 17.95 3.19
C PHE A 295 15.03 18.11 1.72
N SER A 296 14.07 18.41 0.83
CA SER A 296 14.36 18.69 -0.59
C SER A 296 15.25 19.93 -0.75
N GLU A 297 14.97 21.03 -0.06
CA GLU A 297 15.77 22.24 -0.10
C GLU A 297 17.20 22.01 0.39
N LYS A 298 17.35 21.21 1.46
CA LYS A 298 18.68 20.81 1.92
C LYS A 298 19.49 20.14 0.78
N ILE A 299 18.91 19.15 0.10
CA ILE A 299 19.58 18.42 -1.00
C ILE A 299 19.83 19.34 -2.21
N LEU A 300 18.90 20.22 -2.51
CA LEU A 300 19.00 21.11 -3.68
C LEU A 300 20.08 22.18 -3.50
N ASN A 301 20.38 22.57 -2.27
CA ASN A 301 21.37 23.61 -1.93
C ASN A 301 22.78 23.05 -1.63
N GLU A 302 22.92 21.74 -1.44
CA GLU A 302 24.21 21.04 -1.39
C GLU A 302 24.85 20.96 -2.78
#